data_18cd1538968046e501dcbf2bab863ee4
#
_entry.id   18cd1538968046e501dcbf2bab863ee4
#
_cell.length_a   1.000
_cell.length_b   1.000
_cell.length_c   1.000
_cell.angle_alpha   90.00
_cell.angle_beta   90.00
_cell.angle_gamma   90.00
#
_symmetry.space_group_name_H-M   'P 1'
#
loop_
_entity.id
_entity.type
_entity.pdbx_description
1 polymer ?
#
loop_
_entity_poly.entity_id
_entity_poly.type
_entity_poly.pdbx_seq_one_letter_code
_entity_poly.pdbx_strand_id
1 'polypeptide(L)'
;GLHVRLRDTAILMCAIFIASIGLNMNSTAVIIGAMLISPLMTPIVGLGFGLAIFDTRLIKQSLEVLLTQVLVSLLVSTLYFWISPLSYASSELIARTSPTIWDVLIAIAGGIAGVIGSRKKEANNIVPGVAIATALMPPICTAGYGLANGNVRFLLGALYLFLINCVFIMLANIVGTRILMRKSPLTSFKELSIKMRIGLISLIVLLILPASYSAVTLTIEQARKEGIKQFVGKEFANYTVINQVYKSSNNELVLTVVGDPISEEELETLHQKQASYGIQSVQLKVNQVHNSTKLDSDTTKEFYENIDKYIDQKLS
;
A
#
# COMPACT_ATOMS: atom_id res chain seq x y z
N GLY A 1 4.66 34.06 4.32
CA GLY A 1 4.09 33.37 3.16
C GLY A 1 4.82 32.10 2.87
N LEU A 2 4.13 31.06 2.41
CA LEU A 2 4.73 29.83 1.90
C LEU A 2 5.31 30.12 0.53
N HIS A 3 6.63 30.01 0.40
CA HIS A 3 7.33 30.13 -0.88
C HIS A 3 8.25 28.93 -1.06
N VAL A 4 8.44 28.50 -2.30
CA VAL A 4 9.44 27.48 -2.65
C VAL A 4 10.84 28.04 -2.31
N ARG A 5 11.47 27.48 -1.30
CA ARG A 5 12.84 27.85 -0.91
C ARG A 5 13.80 26.81 -1.48
N LEU A 6 14.88 27.27 -2.09
CA LEU A 6 15.90 26.39 -2.66
C LEU A 6 16.43 25.36 -1.63
N ARG A 7 16.62 25.80 -0.37
CA ARG A 7 17.05 24.93 0.72
C ARG A 7 16.07 23.80 1.00
N ASP A 8 14.77 24.10 1.07
CA ASP A 8 13.74 23.10 1.37
C ASP A 8 13.59 22.09 0.21
N THR A 9 13.78 22.57 -1.04
CA THR A 9 13.83 21.72 -2.23
C THR A 9 15.05 20.78 -2.20
N ALA A 10 16.23 21.29 -1.83
CA ALA A 10 17.43 20.46 -1.73
C ALA A 10 17.27 19.37 -0.63
N ILE A 11 16.71 19.73 0.53
CA ILE A 11 16.42 18.76 1.60
C ILE A 11 15.43 17.71 1.11
N LEU A 12 14.38 18.12 0.37
CA LEU A 12 13.41 17.19 -0.21
C LEU A 12 14.07 16.21 -1.19
N MET A 13 14.95 16.71 -2.07
CA MET A 13 15.68 15.84 -3.01
C MET A 13 16.52 14.79 -2.28
N CYS A 14 17.26 15.17 -1.24
CA CYS A 14 18.00 14.23 -0.41
C CYS A 14 17.08 13.22 0.29
N ALA A 15 15.96 13.68 0.85
CA ALA A 15 15.00 12.83 1.53
C ALA A 15 14.39 11.80 0.56
N ILE A 16 13.96 12.22 -0.64
CA ILE A 16 13.41 11.33 -1.67
C ILE A 16 14.45 10.33 -2.15
N PHE A 17 15.69 10.75 -2.34
CA PHE A 17 16.78 9.86 -2.73
C PHE A 17 17.01 8.76 -1.67
N ILE A 18 17.11 9.13 -0.39
CA ILE A 18 17.26 8.17 0.72
C ILE A 18 16.05 7.25 0.83
N ALA A 19 14.82 7.77 0.69
CA ALA A 19 13.60 6.96 0.72
C ALA A 19 13.55 5.97 -0.44
N SER A 20 13.96 6.37 -1.64
CA SER A 20 14.01 5.50 -2.81
C SER A 20 15.01 4.36 -2.62
N ILE A 21 16.17 4.62 -2.02
CA ILE A 21 17.13 3.59 -1.59
C ILE A 21 16.46 2.64 -0.59
N GLY A 22 15.82 3.18 0.45
CA GLY A 22 15.15 2.39 1.49
C GLY A 22 14.06 1.47 0.92
N LEU A 23 13.24 1.97 -0.01
CA LEU A 23 12.23 1.21 -0.71
C LEU A 23 12.85 0.10 -1.57
N ASN A 24 13.91 0.40 -2.28
CA ASN A 24 14.60 -0.56 -3.15
C ASN A 24 15.27 -1.68 -2.33
N MET A 25 15.89 -1.33 -1.22
CA MET A 25 16.55 -2.28 -0.29
C MET A 25 15.60 -2.95 0.69
N ASN A 26 14.29 -2.69 0.61
CA ASN A 26 13.28 -3.20 1.53
C ASN A 26 13.58 -2.85 3.00
N SER A 27 14.13 -1.67 3.25
CA SER A 27 14.55 -1.21 4.58
C SER A 27 13.60 -0.16 5.14
N THR A 28 12.63 -0.59 5.94
CA THR A 28 11.65 0.29 6.61
C THR A 28 12.34 1.35 7.47
N ALA A 29 13.46 1.01 8.14
CA ALA A 29 14.20 1.95 8.98
C ALA A 29 14.77 3.13 8.18
N VAL A 30 15.35 2.87 7.00
CA VAL A 30 15.87 3.92 6.11
C VAL A 30 14.74 4.79 5.58
N ILE A 31 13.60 4.19 5.21
CA ILE A 31 12.42 4.93 4.77
C ILE A 31 11.93 5.88 5.86
N ILE A 32 11.80 5.41 7.11
CA ILE A 32 11.40 6.23 8.26
C ILE A 32 12.39 7.37 8.49
N GLY A 33 13.69 7.11 8.42
CA GLY A 33 14.72 8.13 8.55
C GLY A 33 14.60 9.25 7.51
N ALA A 34 14.31 8.90 6.27
CA ALA A 34 14.07 9.86 5.19
C ALA A 34 12.82 10.72 5.43
N MET A 35 11.74 10.12 5.95
CA MET A 35 10.49 10.83 6.25
C MET A 35 10.66 11.92 7.31
N LEU A 36 11.59 11.74 8.27
CA LEU A 36 11.86 12.70 9.34
C LEU A 36 12.39 14.04 8.82
N ILE A 37 13.08 14.04 7.70
CA ILE A 37 13.68 15.24 7.10
C ILE A 37 12.84 15.84 5.98
N SER A 38 11.74 15.20 5.58
CA SER A 38 10.92 15.60 4.44
C SER A 38 10.03 16.83 4.72
N PRO A 39 10.07 17.87 3.88
CA PRO A 39 9.22 19.05 4.03
C PRO A 39 7.81 18.92 3.45
N LEU A 40 7.40 17.73 3.01
CA LEU A 40 6.10 17.48 2.34
C LEU A 40 4.86 17.82 3.20
N MET A 41 5.01 17.83 4.52
CA MET A 41 3.92 18.17 5.44
C MET A 41 3.42 19.60 5.27
N THR A 42 4.35 20.55 5.12
CA THR A 42 4.05 21.99 5.22
C THR A 42 2.97 22.46 4.25
N PRO A 43 3.01 22.14 2.93
CA PRO A 43 1.99 22.61 2.00
C PRO A 43 0.62 21.95 2.22
N ILE A 44 0.55 20.70 2.68
CA ILE A 44 -0.73 20.02 2.91
C ILE A 44 -1.44 20.58 4.15
N VAL A 45 -0.71 20.82 5.23
CA VAL A 45 -1.25 21.50 6.40
C VAL A 45 -1.67 22.94 6.05
N GLY A 46 -0.85 23.62 5.23
CA GLY A 46 -1.17 24.95 4.71
C GLY A 46 -2.45 24.99 3.88
N LEU A 47 -2.67 23.98 3.00
CA LEU A 47 -3.91 23.82 2.23
C LEU A 47 -5.13 23.60 3.16
N GLY A 48 -5.01 22.67 4.10
CA GLY A 48 -6.10 22.38 5.06
C GLY A 48 -6.45 23.59 5.91
N PHE A 49 -5.44 24.32 6.40
CA PHE A 49 -5.64 25.55 7.17
C PHE A 49 -6.25 26.66 6.30
N GLY A 50 -5.72 26.90 5.10
CA GLY A 50 -6.25 27.91 4.16
C GLY A 50 -7.71 27.65 3.79
N LEU A 51 -8.09 26.40 3.56
CA LEU A 51 -9.48 26.00 3.32
C LEU A 51 -10.35 26.19 4.59
N ALA A 52 -9.82 25.92 5.76
CA ALA A 52 -10.55 26.10 7.02
C ALA A 52 -10.92 27.56 7.30
N ILE A 53 -10.07 28.53 6.89
CA ILE A 53 -10.29 29.97 7.12
C ILE A 53 -10.69 30.73 5.87
N PHE A 54 -10.85 30.04 4.72
CA PHE A 54 -11.15 30.63 3.39
C PHE A 54 -10.10 31.64 2.89
N ASP A 55 -8.83 31.44 3.23
CA ASP A 55 -7.72 32.24 2.71
C ASP A 55 -7.26 31.73 1.34
N THR A 56 -7.80 32.33 0.29
CA THR A 56 -7.49 31.95 -1.11
C THR A 56 -6.02 32.15 -1.47
N ARG A 57 -5.34 33.12 -0.86
CA ARG A 57 -3.92 33.38 -1.08
C ARG A 57 -3.07 32.24 -0.51
N LEU A 58 -3.37 31.82 0.71
CA LEU A 58 -2.69 30.70 1.36
C LEU A 58 -2.93 29.39 0.61
N ILE A 59 -4.18 29.15 0.16
CA ILE A 59 -4.54 27.95 -0.65
C ILE A 59 -3.69 27.92 -1.92
N LYS A 60 -3.63 29.03 -2.68
CA LYS A 60 -2.85 29.08 -3.92
C LYS A 60 -1.36 28.84 -3.68
N GLN A 61 -0.77 29.50 -2.72
CA GLN A 61 0.64 29.33 -2.36
C GLN A 61 0.96 27.90 -1.93
N SER A 62 0.10 27.29 -1.08
CA SER A 62 0.29 25.94 -0.62
C SER A 62 0.17 24.92 -1.75
N LEU A 63 -0.76 25.14 -2.68
CA LEU A 63 -0.92 24.29 -3.85
C LEU A 63 0.29 24.37 -4.80
N GLU A 64 0.81 25.57 -5.06
CA GLU A 64 2.01 25.78 -5.87
C GLU A 64 3.23 25.06 -5.26
N VAL A 65 3.43 25.18 -3.94
CA VAL A 65 4.51 24.49 -3.23
C VAL A 65 4.32 22.98 -3.29
N LEU A 66 3.11 22.47 -3.06
CA LEU A 66 2.82 21.03 -3.11
C LEU A 66 3.09 20.46 -4.50
N LEU A 67 2.60 21.10 -5.54
CA LEU A 67 2.81 20.63 -6.91
C LEU A 67 4.30 20.62 -7.28
N THR A 68 5.04 21.67 -6.90
CA THR A 68 6.49 21.71 -7.10
C THR A 68 7.20 20.58 -6.37
N GLN A 69 6.84 20.32 -5.10
CA GLN A 69 7.43 19.24 -4.31
C GLN A 69 7.10 17.86 -4.89
N VAL A 70 5.88 17.64 -5.36
CA VAL A 70 5.48 16.39 -6.02
C VAL A 70 6.28 16.17 -7.31
N LEU A 71 6.40 17.19 -8.16
CA LEU A 71 7.18 17.10 -9.40
C LEU A 71 8.65 16.80 -9.13
N VAL A 72 9.29 17.53 -8.21
CA VAL A 72 10.69 17.28 -7.81
C VAL A 72 10.85 15.86 -7.26
N SER A 73 9.92 15.42 -6.42
CA SER A 73 9.97 14.07 -5.84
C SER A 73 9.85 12.97 -6.89
N LEU A 74 8.93 13.12 -7.84
CA LEU A 74 8.78 12.19 -8.96
C LEU A 74 10.04 12.14 -9.82
N LEU A 75 10.61 13.31 -10.16
CA LEU A 75 11.83 13.37 -10.96
C LEU A 75 13.01 12.68 -10.28
N VAL A 76 13.27 13.02 -9.01
CA VAL A 76 14.39 12.44 -8.25
C VAL A 76 14.22 10.93 -8.07
N SER A 77 13.03 10.48 -7.71
CA SER A 77 12.72 9.07 -7.53
C SER A 77 12.83 8.30 -8.85
N THR A 78 12.25 8.82 -9.93
CA THR A 78 12.35 8.21 -11.26
C THR A 78 13.80 8.08 -11.72
N LEU A 79 14.60 9.14 -11.54
CA LEU A 79 16.02 9.13 -11.90
C LEU A 79 16.79 8.08 -11.08
N TYR A 80 16.52 7.99 -9.78
CA TYR A 80 17.14 6.96 -8.93
C TYR A 80 16.83 5.55 -9.41
N PHE A 81 15.55 5.21 -9.62
CA PHE A 81 15.15 3.88 -10.03
C PHE A 81 15.57 3.55 -11.48
N TRP A 82 15.71 4.54 -12.32
CA TRP A 82 16.23 4.35 -13.67
C TRP A 82 17.72 3.98 -13.70
N ILE A 83 18.50 4.53 -12.77
CA ILE A 83 19.96 4.26 -12.65
C ILE A 83 20.21 3.02 -11.79
N SER A 84 19.26 2.64 -10.90
CA SER A 84 19.44 1.53 -9.96
C SER A 84 19.59 0.18 -10.69
N PRO A 85 20.59 -0.63 -10.33
CA PRO A 85 20.74 -1.97 -10.89
C PRO A 85 19.70 -2.97 -10.39
N LEU A 86 18.95 -2.61 -9.31
CA LEU A 86 17.93 -3.46 -8.71
C LEU A 86 16.58 -3.14 -9.33
N SER A 87 16.14 -3.96 -10.30
CA SER A 87 14.89 -3.76 -11.03
C SER A 87 13.69 -4.50 -10.43
N TYR A 88 13.88 -5.38 -9.43
CA TYR A 88 12.78 -6.10 -8.79
C TYR A 88 12.02 -5.22 -7.81
N ALA A 89 10.68 -5.40 -7.76
CA ALA A 89 9.84 -4.69 -6.81
C ALA A 89 9.95 -5.31 -5.41
N SER A 90 10.45 -4.55 -4.45
CA SER A 90 10.48 -4.95 -3.04
C SER A 90 9.06 -5.03 -2.45
N SER A 91 8.90 -5.73 -1.31
CA SER A 91 7.60 -5.79 -0.62
C SER A 91 7.13 -4.41 -0.14
N GLU A 92 8.03 -3.51 0.21
CA GLU A 92 7.71 -2.11 0.57
C GLU A 92 7.15 -1.34 -0.63
N LEU A 93 7.67 -1.54 -1.85
CA LEU A 93 7.13 -0.94 -3.07
C LEU A 93 5.73 -1.48 -3.38
N ILE A 94 5.55 -2.82 -3.32
CA ILE A 94 4.27 -3.48 -3.60
C ILE A 94 3.19 -3.00 -2.63
N ALA A 95 3.51 -2.86 -1.35
CA ALA A 95 2.57 -2.41 -0.33
C ALA A 95 1.98 -1.01 -0.61
N ARG A 96 2.66 -0.17 -1.41
CA ARG A 96 2.20 1.19 -1.75
C ARG A 96 1.37 1.27 -3.03
N THR A 97 1.08 0.14 -3.69
CA THR A 97 0.29 0.11 -4.93
C THR A 97 -1.20 -0.18 -4.72
N SER A 98 -1.60 -0.55 -3.51
CA SER A 98 -2.98 -0.97 -3.20
C SER A 98 -3.47 -0.26 -1.93
N PRO A 99 -4.16 0.89 -2.05
CA PRO A 99 -4.71 1.62 -0.92
C PRO A 99 -5.71 0.78 -0.12
N THR A 100 -5.65 0.93 1.19
CA THR A 100 -6.53 0.25 2.13
C THR A 100 -7.29 1.24 3.01
N ILE A 101 -8.32 0.78 3.71
CA ILE A 101 -9.02 1.60 4.70
C ILE A 101 -8.09 2.03 5.84
N TRP A 102 -7.07 1.25 6.13
CA TRP A 102 -6.06 1.57 7.15
C TRP A 102 -5.25 2.82 6.78
N ASP A 103 -4.93 3.00 5.49
CA ASP A 103 -4.25 4.20 5.00
C ASP A 103 -5.09 5.44 5.23
N VAL A 104 -6.41 5.35 5.01
CA VAL A 104 -7.37 6.43 5.31
C VAL A 104 -7.37 6.79 6.81
N LEU A 105 -7.41 5.79 7.70
CA LEU A 105 -7.37 6.00 9.14
C LEU A 105 -6.05 6.64 9.59
N ILE A 106 -4.93 6.17 9.04
CA ILE A 106 -3.60 6.76 9.29
C ILE A 106 -3.55 8.21 8.81
N ALA A 107 -4.08 8.50 7.63
CA ALA A 107 -4.13 9.85 7.07
C ALA A 107 -4.97 10.80 7.94
N ILE A 108 -6.11 10.36 8.42
CA ILE A 108 -6.97 11.14 9.35
C ILE A 108 -6.23 11.40 10.67
N ALA A 109 -5.67 10.36 11.29
CA ALA A 109 -4.93 10.47 12.54
C ALA A 109 -3.71 11.41 12.39
N GLY A 110 -2.95 11.26 11.29
CA GLY A 110 -1.84 12.13 10.94
C GLY A 110 -2.26 13.58 10.73
N GLY A 111 -3.39 13.81 10.06
CA GLY A 111 -3.97 15.15 9.87
C GLY A 111 -4.36 15.80 11.19
N ILE A 112 -5.00 15.08 12.11
CA ILE A 112 -5.35 15.57 13.46
C ILE A 112 -4.07 15.91 14.23
N ALA A 113 -3.07 15.02 14.23
CA ALA A 113 -1.78 15.27 14.86
C ALA A 113 -1.09 16.53 14.30
N GLY A 114 -1.19 16.74 12.98
CA GLY A 114 -0.68 17.93 12.30
C GLY A 114 -1.31 19.23 12.81
N VAL A 115 -2.62 19.26 13.02
CA VAL A 115 -3.31 20.44 13.57
C VAL A 115 -2.90 20.72 15.01
N ILE A 116 -2.81 19.68 15.84
CA ILE A 116 -2.40 19.82 17.24
C ILE A 116 -0.95 20.33 17.35
N GLY A 117 -0.06 19.76 16.52
CA GLY A 117 1.35 20.10 16.49
C GLY A 117 1.63 21.54 16.00
N SER A 118 0.88 22.00 15.00
CA SER A 118 1.04 23.38 14.46
C SER A 118 0.77 24.50 15.47
N ARG A 119 0.12 24.20 16.58
CA ARG A 119 -0.20 25.18 17.63
C ARG A 119 0.91 25.39 18.67
N LYS A 120 1.76 24.41 18.88
CA LYS A 120 2.88 24.54 19.81
C LYS A 120 3.98 25.39 19.17
N LYS A 121 4.24 26.56 19.72
CA LYS A 121 5.32 27.49 19.30
C LYS A 121 6.73 26.92 19.55
N GLU A 122 6.83 25.83 20.27
CA GLU A 122 8.11 25.19 20.58
C GLU A 122 8.56 24.28 19.44
N ALA A 123 9.87 24.18 19.26
CA ALA A 123 10.60 23.57 18.14
C ALA A 123 10.29 22.10 17.79
N ASN A 124 9.27 21.49 18.38
CA ASN A 124 8.93 20.08 18.24
C ASN A 124 7.81 19.79 17.22
N ASN A 125 7.73 20.54 16.12
CA ASN A 125 6.85 20.23 14.98
C ASN A 125 7.26 18.95 14.21
N ILE A 126 8.31 18.26 14.68
CA ILE A 126 8.86 17.07 14.04
C ILE A 126 7.86 15.90 14.10
N VAL A 127 7.27 15.66 15.28
CA VAL A 127 6.40 14.48 15.49
C VAL A 127 5.15 14.47 14.59
N PRO A 128 4.36 15.58 14.50
CA PRO A 128 3.22 15.62 13.56
C PRO A 128 3.65 15.55 12.10
N GLY A 129 4.83 16.12 11.78
CA GLY A 129 5.41 16.09 10.45
C GLY A 129 5.71 14.68 9.97
N VAL A 130 6.25 13.86 10.86
CA VAL A 130 6.56 12.46 10.59
C VAL A 130 5.30 11.68 10.23
N ALA A 131 4.23 11.79 11.02
CA ALA A 131 2.99 11.06 10.77
C ALA A 131 2.39 11.39 9.39
N ILE A 132 2.46 12.66 8.95
CA ILE A 132 2.01 13.07 7.61
C ILE A 132 2.98 12.59 6.52
N ALA A 133 4.29 12.72 6.75
CA ALA A 133 5.30 12.30 5.78
C ALA A 133 5.28 10.79 5.53
N THR A 134 4.96 9.96 6.55
CA THR A 134 4.82 8.51 6.41
C THR A 134 3.72 8.12 5.41
N ALA A 135 2.66 8.90 5.34
CA ALA A 135 1.57 8.66 4.41
C ALA A 135 1.85 9.14 2.98
N LEU A 136 2.75 10.11 2.79
CA LEU A 136 2.89 10.82 1.51
C LEU A 136 4.15 10.46 0.72
N MET A 137 5.27 10.32 1.41
CA MET A 137 6.57 10.18 0.76
C MET A 137 6.77 8.82 0.06
N PRO A 138 6.47 7.66 0.68
CA PRO A 138 6.65 6.38 0.03
C PRO A 138 5.79 6.20 -1.22
N PRO A 139 4.50 6.62 -1.25
CA PRO A 139 3.71 6.55 -2.48
C PRO A 139 4.29 7.35 -3.63
N ILE A 140 4.81 8.56 -3.40
CA ILE A 140 5.45 9.35 -4.48
C ILE A 140 6.70 8.64 -5.01
N CYS A 141 7.54 8.09 -4.12
CA CYS A 141 8.72 7.34 -4.52
C CYS A 141 8.35 6.07 -5.31
N THR A 142 7.29 5.37 -4.90
CA THR A 142 6.77 4.19 -5.62
C THR A 142 6.19 4.57 -6.99
N ALA A 143 5.55 5.74 -7.11
CA ALA A 143 5.12 6.26 -8.40
C ALA A 143 6.33 6.51 -9.34
N GLY A 144 7.43 7.06 -8.80
CA GLY A 144 8.70 7.20 -9.52
C GLY A 144 9.29 5.86 -9.98
N TYR A 145 9.20 4.81 -9.16
CA TYR A 145 9.55 3.45 -9.55
C TYR A 145 8.71 2.98 -10.75
N GLY A 146 7.38 3.23 -10.69
CA GLY A 146 6.46 2.91 -11.78
C GLY A 146 6.82 3.61 -13.09
N LEU A 147 7.20 4.89 -13.02
CA LEU A 147 7.66 5.66 -14.19
C LEU A 147 8.97 5.11 -14.76
N ALA A 148 9.96 4.85 -13.91
CA ALA A 148 11.28 4.36 -14.32
C ALA A 148 11.23 3.00 -15.03
N ASN A 149 10.32 2.12 -14.58
CA ASN A 149 10.18 0.76 -15.12
C ASN A 149 9.02 0.61 -16.13
N GLY A 150 8.36 1.70 -16.52
CA GLY A 150 7.20 1.65 -17.43
C GLY A 150 6.00 0.89 -16.88
N ASN A 151 5.92 0.71 -15.56
CA ASN A 151 4.87 -0.07 -14.92
C ASN A 151 3.70 0.83 -14.46
N VAL A 152 2.66 0.87 -15.31
CA VAL A 152 1.47 1.70 -15.09
C VAL A 152 0.73 1.34 -13.81
N ARG A 153 0.73 0.07 -13.39
CA ARG A 153 0.07 -0.37 -12.15
C ARG A 153 0.73 0.24 -10.92
N PHE A 154 2.07 0.26 -10.87
CA PHE A 154 2.80 0.91 -9.77
C PHE A 154 2.57 2.42 -9.78
N LEU A 155 2.63 3.05 -10.96
CA LEU A 155 2.40 4.49 -11.10
C LEU A 155 1.02 4.90 -10.61
N LEU A 156 -0.03 4.31 -11.19
CA LEU A 156 -1.41 4.71 -10.87
C LEU A 156 -1.83 4.30 -9.45
N GLY A 157 -1.44 3.10 -8.99
CA GLY A 157 -1.75 2.65 -7.64
C GLY A 157 -1.10 3.53 -6.57
N ALA A 158 0.16 3.89 -6.75
CA ALA A 158 0.89 4.74 -5.82
C ALA A 158 0.40 6.20 -5.85
N LEU A 159 0.13 6.78 -7.02
CA LEU A 159 -0.46 8.12 -7.13
C LEU A 159 -1.86 8.17 -6.52
N TYR A 160 -2.64 7.12 -6.68
CA TYR A 160 -3.96 7.02 -6.07
C TYR A 160 -3.86 6.98 -4.54
N LEU A 161 -2.94 6.18 -3.96
CA LEU A 161 -2.68 6.16 -2.53
C LEU A 161 -2.21 7.54 -2.03
N PHE A 162 -1.31 8.20 -2.75
CA PHE A 162 -0.88 9.55 -2.43
C PHE A 162 -2.06 10.54 -2.39
N LEU A 163 -2.94 10.49 -3.38
CA LEU A 163 -4.10 11.38 -3.48
C LEU A 163 -5.10 11.15 -2.33
N ILE A 164 -5.40 9.90 -2.00
CA ILE A 164 -6.23 9.54 -0.85
C ILE A 164 -5.65 10.18 0.41
N ASN A 165 -4.38 9.95 0.68
CA ASN A 165 -3.72 10.45 1.87
C ASN A 165 -3.74 11.99 1.92
N CYS A 166 -3.45 12.67 0.81
CA CYS A 166 -3.54 14.14 0.73
C CYS A 166 -4.94 14.65 1.09
N VAL A 167 -5.99 14.05 0.52
CA VAL A 167 -7.37 14.49 0.74
C VAL A 167 -7.79 14.26 2.19
N PHE A 168 -7.51 13.09 2.77
CA PHE A 168 -7.92 12.81 4.14
C PHE A 168 -7.12 13.57 5.19
N ILE A 169 -5.82 13.78 5.00
CA ILE A 169 -5.02 14.68 5.84
C ILE A 169 -5.58 16.11 5.78
N MET A 170 -5.87 16.60 4.58
CA MET A 170 -6.42 17.94 4.39
C MET A 170 -7.79 18.08 5.05
N LEU A 171 -8.70 17.11 4.90
CA LEU A 171 -10.01 17.10 5.56
C LEU A 171 -9.87 17.09 7.09
N ALA A 172 -8.99 16.26 7.62
CA ALA A 172 -8.71 16.21 9.06
C ALA A 172 -8.16 17.56 9.58
N ASN A 173 -7.30 18.23 8.79
CA ASN A 173 -6.82 19.57 9.11
C ASN A 173 -7.93 20.63 9.08
N ILE A 174 -8.84 20.58 8.10
CA ILE A 174 -9.99 21.50 8.03
C ILE A 174 -10.86 21.33 9.28
N VAL A 175 -11.27 20.11 9.59
CA VAL A 175 -12.13 19.80 10.73
C VAL A 175 -11.44 20.16 12.04
N GLY A 176 -10.20 19.73 12.23
CA GLY A 176 -9.43 20.00 13.43
C GLY A 176 -9.22 21.51 13.67
N THR A 177 -8.86 22.25 12.62
CA THR A 177 -8.70 23.72 12.70
C THR A 177 -9.99 24.40 13.11
N ARG A 178 -11.13 24.01 12.52
CA ARG A 178 -12.45 24.58 12.83
C ARG A 178 -12.87 24.30 14.28
N ILE A 179 -12.72 23.07 14.75
CA ILE A 179 -13.00 22.69 16.15
C ILE A 179 -12.15 23.54 17.09
N LEU A 180 -10.88 23.68 16.83
CA LEU A 180 -9.96 24.46 17.66
C LEU A 180 -10.24 25.96 17.63
N MET A 181 -10.80 26.49 16.55
CA MET A 181 -11.26 27.88 16.46
C MET A 181 -12.63 28.08 17.07
N ARG A 182 -13.21 27.07 17.73
CA ARG A 182 -14.59 27.07 18.28
C ARG A 182 -15.67 27.42 17.24
N LYS A 183 -15.41 27.17 15.96
CA LYS A 183 -16.36 27.33 14.86
C LYS A 183 -16.90 25.96 14.47
N SER A 184 -18.21 25.85 14.26
CA SER A 184 -18.78 24.57 13.82
C SER A 184 -18.26 24.19 12.42
N PRO A 185 -17.71 22.98 12.23
CA PRO A 185 -17.31 22.51 10.90
C PRO A 185 -18.49 22.48 9.91
N LEU A 186 -19.69 22.21 10.40
CA LEU A 186 -20.92 22.13 9.59
C LEU A 186 -21.37 23.50 9.05
N THR A 187 -21.16 24.58 9.82
CA THR A 187 -21.47 25.94 9.32
C THR A 187 -20.57 26.30 8.17
N SER A 188 -19.29 25.97 8.26
CA SER A 188 -18.34 26.20 7.15
C SER A 188 -18.71 25.44 5.89
N PHE A 189 -19.15 24.19 6.03
CA PHE A 189 -19.59 23.39 4.89
C PHE A 189 -20.86 23.99 4.24
N LYS A 190 -21.74 24.62 5.03
CA LYS A 190 -22.92 25.35 4.52
C LYS A 190 -22.57 26.67 3.81
N GLU A 191 -21.48 27.31 4.19
CA GLU A 191 -20.98 28.54 3.54
C GLU A 191 -20.34 28.29 2.16
N LEU A 192 -19.91 27.04 1.88
CA LEU A 192 -19.44 26.67 0.55
C LEU A 192 -20.57 26.73 -0.47
N SER A 193 -20.27 27.18 -1.70
CA SER A 193 -21.23 27.12 -2.79
C SER A 193 -21.70 25.68 -3.04
N ILE A 194 -22.93 25.51 -3.51
CA ILE A 194 -23.51 24.17 -3.72
C ILE A 194 -22.66 23.34 -4.69
N LYS A 195 -22.06 23.98 -5.70
CA LYS A 195 -21.13 23.35 -6.66
C LYS A 195 -19.87 22.82 -5.97
N MET A 196 -19.28 23.60 -5.07
CA MET A 196 -18.10 23.17 -4.30
C MET A 196 -18.41 22.04 -3.34
N ARG A 197 -19.59 22.07 -2.68
CA ARG A 197 -20.04 20.95 -1.82
C ARG A 197 -20.19 19.64 -2.60
N ILE A 198 -20.89 19.71 -3.74
CA ILE A 198 -21.09 18.55 -4.61
C ILE A 198 -19.74 18.04 -5.09
N GLY A 199 -18.85 18.91 -5.56
CA GLY A 199 -17.50 18.55 -6.00
C GLY A 199 -16.69 17.87 -4.89
N LEU A 200 -16.72 18.38 -3.66
CA LEU A 200 -16.00 17.79 -2.53
C LEU A 200 -16.57 16.41 -2.15
N ILE A 201 -17.90 16.29 -2.06
CA ILE A 201 -18.56 15.01 -1.75
C ILE A 201 -18.26 14.01 -2.87
N SER A 202 -18.37 14.41 -4.14
CA SER A 202 -18.08 13.55 -5.29
C SER A 202 -16.63 13.06 -5.27
N LEU A 203 -15.67 13.94 -4.95
CA LEU A 203 -14.26 13.59 -4.82
C LEU A 203 -14.04 12.57 -3.69
N ILE A 204 -14.64 12.80 -2.51
CA ILE A 204 -14.52 11.88 -1.37
C ILE A 204 -15.11 10.51 -1.72
N VAL A 205 -16.30 10.47 -2.31
CA VAL A 205 -16.94 9.22 -2.72
C VAL A 205 -16.11 8.49 -3.77
N LEU A 206 -15.61 9.21 -4.77
CA LEU A 206 -14.74 8.66 -5.82
C LEU A 206 -13.46 8.02 -5.24
N LEU A 207 -12.91 8.58 -4.18
CA LEU A 207 -11.71 8.06 -3.52
C LEU A 207 -12.00 6.92 -2.53
N ILE A 208 -13.10 7.01 -1.78
CA ILE A 208 -13.43 5.99 -0.76
C ILE A 208 -13.88 4.69 -1.40
N LEU A 209 -14.73 4.72 -2.44
CA LEU A 209 -15.30 3.51 -3.00
C LEU A 209 -14.26 2.50 -3.50
N PRO A 210 -13.27 2.88 -4.35
CA PRO A 210 -12.24 1.94 -4.78
C PRO A 210 -11.31 1.51 -3.64
N ALA A 211 -11.00 2.41 -2.68
CA ALA A 211 -10.18 2.07 -1.52
C ALA A 211 -10.88 1.04 -0.62
N SER A 212 -12.17 1.18 -0.39
CA SER A 212 -12.97 0.23 0.38
C SER A 212 -13.05 -1.13 -0.33
N TYR A 213 -13.26 -1.13 -1.65
CA TYR A 213 -13.26 -2.36 -2.44
C TYR A 213 -11.91 -3.09 -2.34
N SER A 214 -10.81 -2.37 -2.53
CA SER A 214 -9.44 -2.93 -2.39
C SER A 214 -9.20 -3.49 -0.98
N ALA A 215 -9.62 -2.77 0.06
CA ALA A 215 -9.47 -3.21 1.45
C ALA A 215 -10.21 -4.52 1.71
N VAL A 216 -11.47 -4.63 1.28
CA VAL A 216 -12.27 -5.86 1.43
C VAL A 216 -11.63 -7.02 0.69
N THR A 217 -11.23 -6.81 -0.57
CA THR A 217 -10.62 -7.84 -1.40
C THR A 217 -9.31 -8.35 -0.80
N LEU A 218 -8.43 -7.44 -0.35
CA LEU A 218 -7.16 -7.81 0.27
C LEU A 218 -7.37 -8.54 1.61
N THR A 219 -8.33 -8.11 2.42
CA THR A 219 -8.64 -8.77 3.70
C THR A 219 -9.15 -10.20 3.46
N ILE A 220 -10.05 -10.38 2.50
CA ILE A 220 -10.56 -11.72 2.13
C ILE A 220 -9.41 -12.60 1.61
N GLU A 221 -8.54 -12.06 0.77
CA GLU A 221 -7.40 -12.81 0.24
C GLU A 221 -6.39 -13.21 1.34
N GLN A 222 -6.10 -12.31 2.27
CA GLN A 222 -5.25 -12.62 3.42
C GLN A 222 -5.88 -13.67 4.35
N ALA A 223 -7.17 -13.54 4.67
CA ALA A 223 -7.90 -14.52 5.47
C ALA A 223 -7.88 -15.91 4.80
N ARG A 224 -8.05 -15.93 3.47
CA ARG A 224 -8.00 -17.16 2.68
C ARG A 224 -6.60 -17.80 2.70
N LYS A 225 -5.53 -17.02 2.50
CA LYS A 225 -4.15 -17.52 2.58
C LYS A 225 -3.82 -18.09 3.96
N GLU A 226 -4.28 -17.43 5.02
CA GLU A 226 -4.11 -17.92 6.40
C GLU A 226 -4.94 -19.19 6.64
N GLY A 227 -6.18 -19.25 6.15
CA GLY A 227 -7.01 -20.45 6.19
C GLY A 227 -6.36 -21.63 5.46
N ILE A 228 -5.80 -21.42 4.28
CA ILE A 228 -5.05 -22.43 3.52
C ILE A 228 -3.85 -22.92 4.32
N LYS A 229 -3.07 -22.01 4.91
CA LYS A 229 -1.91 -22.37 5.70
C LYS A 229 -2.28 -23.25 6.92
N GLN A 230 -3.36 -22.90 7.62
CA GLN A 230 -3.86 -23.67 8.76
C GLN A 230 -4.43 -25.03 8.33
N PHE A 231 -5.18 -25.06 7.23
CA PHE A 231 -5.72 -26.28 6.63
C PHE A 231 -4.61 -27.25 6.27
N VAL A 232 -3.62 -26.80 5.50
CA VAL A 232 -2.50 -27.65 5.10
C VAL A 232 -1.68 -28.10 6.29
N GLY A 233 -1.40 -27.21 7.25
CA GLY A 233 -0.63 -27.55 8.43
C GLY A 233 -1.29 -28.56 9.38
N LYS A 234 -2.63 -28.60 9.42
CA LYS A 234 -3.37 -29.51 10.31
C LYS A 234 -3.81 -30.78 9.62
N GLU A 235 -4.43 -30.66 8.46
CA GLU A 235 -5.05 -31.81 7.78
C GLU A 235 -4.03 -32.64 7.00
N PHE A 236 -2.90 -32.05 6.60
CA PHE A 236 -1.81 -32.74 5.93
C PHE A 236 -0.59 -32.93 6.83
N ALA A 237 -0.76 -32.88 8.16
CA ALA A 237 0.34 -33.07 9.13
C ALA A 237 1.03 -34.45 9.01
N ASN A 238 0.31 -35.48 8.56
CA ASN A 238 0.82 -36.84 8.35
C ASN A 238 1.47 -37.05 6.97
N TYR A 239 1.41 -36.02 6.11
CA TYR A 239 1.94 -36.04 4.75
C TYR A 239 3.13 -35.10 4.64
N THR A 240 4.11 -35.46 3.80
CA THR A 240 5.19 -34.54 3.44
C THR A 240 4.71 -33.68 2.27
N VAL A 241 4.41 -32.42 2.52
CA VAL A 241 4.02 -31.45 1.49
C VAL A 241 5.30 -30.96 0.78
N ILE A 242 5.50 -31.38 -0.47
CA ILE A 242 6.66 -30.98 -1.29
C ILE A 242 6.41 -29.61 -1.91
N ASN A 243 5.18 -29.38 -2.40
CA ASN A 243 4.82 -28.13 -3.07
C ASN A 243 3.40 -27.70 -2.70
N GLN A 244 3.25 -26.38 -2.48
CA GLN A 244 1.96 -25.74 -2.19
C GLN A 244 1.84 -24.50 -3.07
N VAL A 245 0.93 -24.52 -4.02
CA VAL A 245 0.66 -23.39 -4.91
C VAL A 245 -0.82 -22.99 -4.81
N TYR A 246 -1.09 -21.77 -4.33
CA TYR A 246 -2.41 -21.19 -4.38
C TYR A 246 -2.50 -20.19 -5.54
N LYS A 247 -3.35 -20.48 -6.53
CA LYS A 247 -3.63 -19.61 -7.68
C LYS A 247 -4.87 -18.77 -7.38
N SER A 248 -4.65 -17.51 -7.02
CA SER A 248 -5.72 -16.56 -6.69
C SER A 248 -6.67 -16.30 -7.88
N SER A 249 -6.16 -16.38 -9.12
CA SER A 249 -6.95 -16.16 -10.35
C SER A 249 -8.07 -17.17 -10.55
N ASN A 250 -7.83 -18.45 -10.22
CA ASN A 250 -8.77 -19.55 -10.40
C ASN A 250 -9.32 -20.07 -9.07
N ASN A 251 -8.89 -19.46 -7.96
CA ASN A 251 -9.23 -19.91 -6.61
C ASN A 251 -8.88 -21.39 -6.36
N GLU A 252 -7.72 -21.82 -6.87
CA GLU A 252 -7.28 -23.22 -6.89
C GLU A 252 -6.06 -23.39 -5.98
N LEU A 253 -6.12 -24.39 -5.10
CA LEU A 253 -5.00 -24.84 -4.26
C LEU A 253 -4.47 -26.16 -4.81
N VAL A 254 -3.24 -26.15 -5.31
CA VAL A 254 -2.53 -27.34 -5.76
C VAL A 254 -1.55 -27.74 -4.69
N LEU A 255 -1.72 -28.93 -4.15
CA LEU A 255 -0.79 -29.55 -3.19
C LEU A 255 -0.12 -30.75 -3.83
N THR A 256 1.20 -30.83 -3.70
CA THR A 256 1.96 -32.03 -4.05
C THR A 256 2.45 -32.67 -2.75
N VAL A 257 1.95 -33.86 -2.45
CA VAL A 257 2.20 -34.54 -1.16
C VAL A 257 2.82 -35.93 -1.39
N VAL A 258 3.64 -36.34 -0.44
CA VAL A 258 4.19 -37.70 -0.34
C VAL A 258 3.69 -38.30 0.97
N GLY A 259 3.18 -39.52 0.91
CA GLY A 259 2.65 -40.25 2.05
C GLY A 259 1.76 -41.42 1.63
N ASP A 260 0.98 -41.94 2.56
CA ASP A 260 0.03 -43.01 2.30
C ASP A 260 -1.03 -42.59 1.28
N PRO A 261 -1.55 -43.52 0.45
CA PRO A 261 -2.55 -43.17 -0.56
C PRO A 261 -3.79 -42.55 0.08
N ILE A 262 -4.16 -41.35 -0.41
CA ILE A 262 -5.39 -40.67 0.01
C ILE A 262 -6.57 -41.30 -0.76
N SER A 263 -7.53 -41.88 -0.02
CA SER A 263 -8.73 -42.46 -0.61
C SER A 263 -9.71 -41.36 -1.07
N GLU A 264 -10.64 -41.69 -1.99
CA GLU A 264 -11.67 -40.75 -2.41
C GLU A 264 -12.55 -40.28 -1.24
N GLU A 265 -12.80 -41.15 -0.25
CA GLU A 265 -13.55 -40.87 0.97
C GLU A 265 -12.82 -39.86 1.89
N GLU A 266 -11.49 -39.99 2.01
CA GLU A 266 -10.65 -39.01 2.69
C GLU A 266 -10.62 -37.66 1.98
N LEU A 267 -10.60 -37.68 0.66
CA LEU A 267 -10.59 -36.46 -0.17
C LEU A 267 -11.93 -35.70 -0.01
N GLU A 268 -13.06 -36.39 0.04
CA GLU A 268 -14.35 -35.80 0.35
C GLU A 268 -14.40 -35.21 1.77
N THR A 269 -13.82 -35.91 2.73
CA THR A 269 -13.72 -35.44 4.11
C THR A 269 -12.87 -34.16 4.19
N LEU A 270 -11.76 -34.10 3.48
CA LEU A 270 -10.92 -32.92 3.36
C LEU A 270 -11.68 -31.74 2.72
N HIS A 271 -12.48 -32.00 1.68
CA HIS A 271 -13.34 -30.97 1.09
C HIS A 271 -14.39 -30.43 2.08
N GLN A 272 -15.01 -31.27 2.88
CA GLN A 272 -15.95 -30.82 3.91
C GLN A 272 -15.27 -29.98 5.00
N LYS A 273 -14.06 -30.36 5.40
CA LYS A 273 -13.29 -29.63 6.38
C LYS A 273 -12.84 -28.25 5.93
N GLN A 274 -12.73 -27.98 4.61
CA GLN A 274 -12.38 -26.66 4.07
C GLN A 274 -13.28 -25.54 4.62
N ALA A 275 -14.55 -25.84 4.90
CA ALA A 275 -15.49 -24.86 5.45
C ALA A 275 -15.07 -24.35 6.84
N SER A 276 -14.49 -25.19 7.69
CA SER A 276 -14.04 -24.82 9.04
C SER A 276 -12.81 -23.88 9.03
N TYR A 277 -12.10 -23.82 7.90
CA TYR A 277 -10.96 -22.92 7.69
C TYR A 277 -11.31 -21.70 6.83
N GLY A 278 -12.60 -21.51 6.48
CA GLY A 278 -13.05 -20.38 5.66
C GLY A 278 -12.60 -20.45 4.19
N ILE A 279 -12.25 -21.63 3.70
CA ILE A 279 -11.74 -21.88 2.34
C ILE A 279 -12.65 -22.79 1.50
N GLN A 280 -13.94 -22.84 1.81
CA GLN A 280 -14.93 -23.67 1.10
C GLN A 280 -15.03 -23.39 -0.40
N SER A 281 -14.65 -22.17 -0.82
CA SER A 281 -14.68 -21.77 -2.23
C SER A 281 -13.39 -22.13 -2.99
N VAL A 282 -12.37 -22.67 -2.30
CA VAL A 282 -11.09 -23.02 -2.91
C VAL A 282 -11.16 -24.42 -3.48
N GLN A 283 -10.83 -24.55 -4.76
CA GLN A 283 -10.73 -25.86 -5.42
C GLN A 283 -9.41 -26.52 -4.97
N LEU A 284 -9.53 -27.65 -4.25
CA LEU A 284 -8.38 -28.42 -3.81
C LEU A 284 -7.99 -29.44 -4.88
N LYS A 285 -6.75 -29.40 -5.34
CA LYS A 285 -6.13 -30.43 -6.16
C LYS A 285 -4.96 -31.03 -5.41
N VAL A 286 -5.01 -32.31 -5.15
CA VAL A 286 -3.94 -33.04 -4.47
C VAL A 286 -3.24 -33.94 -5.49
N ASN A 287 -1.98 -33.65 -5.77
CA ASN A 287 -1.09 -34.50 -6.54
C ASN A 287 -0.28 -35.37 -5.57
N GLN A 288 -0.53 -36.66 -5.59
CA GLN A 288 0.15 -37.57 -4.72
C GLN A 288 1.31 -38.25 -5.44
N VAL A 289 2.51 -38.15 -4.87
CA VAL A 289 3.67 -38.90 -5.33
C VAL A 289 3.73 -40.18 -4.53
N HIS A 290 3.49 -41.30 -5.19
CA HIS A 290 3.59 -42.62 -4.56
C HIS A 290 5.04 -42.98 -4.26
N ASN A 291 5.27 -43.47 -3.06
CA ASN A 291 6.59 -43.99 -2.65
C ASN A 291 6.81 -45.41 -3.24
N SER A 292 6.48 -45.59 -4.53
CA SER A 292 6.76 -46.85 -5.21
C SER A 292 8.22 -46.84 -5.66
N THR A 293 8.97 -47.82 -5.24
CA THR A 293 10.35 -48.12 -5.60
C THR A 293 10.55 -48.44 -7.10
N LYS A 294 9.54 -48.18 -7.93
CA LYS A 294 9.61 -48.16 -9.40
C LYS A 294 9.13 -46.81 -9.87
N LEU A 295 10.05 -45.84 -9.95
CA LEU A 295 9.80 -44.62 -10.69
C LEU A 295 9.58 -45.00 -12.16
N ASP A 296 8.34 -44.86 -12.63
CA ASP A 296 8.07 -44.95 -14.06
C ASP A 296 8.72 -43.73 -14.74
N SER A 297 9.38 -43.95 -15.87
CA SER A 297 10.22 -42.94 -16.54
C SER A 297 9.43 -41.67 -16.92
N ASP A 298 8.12 -41.80 -17.10
CA ASP A 298 7.24 -40.68 -17.47
C ASP A 298 6.89 -39.77 -16.30
N THR A 299 6.66 -40.35 -15.10
CA THR A 299 6.41 -39.57 -13.88
C THR A 299 7.65 -38.82 -13.41
N THR A 300 8.84 -39.38 -13.69
CA THR A 300 10.11 -38.72 -13.38
C THR A 300 10.34 -37.51 -14.29
N LYS A 301 10.00 -37.61 -15.58
CA LYS A 301 10.09 -36.49 -16.53
C LYS A 301 9.15 -35.34 -16.14
N GLU A 302 7.90 -35.65 -15.85
CA GLU A 302 6.93 -34.65 -15.43
C GLU A 302 7.31 -33.94 -14.11
N PHE A 303 7.94 -34.67 -13.19
CA PHE A 303 8.50 -34.15 -11.95
C PHE A 303 9.66 -33.17 -12.23
N TYR A 304 10.61 -33.52 -13.08
CA TYR A 304 11.73 -32.65 -13.46
C TYR A 304 11.26 -31.43 -14.25
N GLU A 305 10.29 -31.55 -15.16
CA GLU A 305 9.72 -30.44 -15.91
C GLU A 305 8.97 -29.45 -14.97
N ASN A 306 8.33 -29.97 -13.92
CA ASN A 306 7.67 -29.12 -12.92
C ASN A 306 8.67 -28.41 -12.00
N ILE A 307 9.81 -29.07 -11.68
CA ILE A 307 10.91 -28.44 -10.94
C ILE A 307 11.57 -27.35 -11.76
N ASP A 308 11.87 -27.61 -13.04
CA ASP A 308 12.47 -26.62 -13.93
C ASP A 308 11.55 -25.41 -14.13
N LYS A 309 10.26 -25.61 -14.33
CA LYS A 309 9.27 -24.51 -14.35
C LYS A 309 9.22 -23.73 -13.05
N TYR A 310 9.38 -24.39 -11.91
CA TYR A 310 9.38 -23.72 -10.60
C TYR A 310 10.67 -22.91 -10.39
N ILE A 311 11.80 -23.43 -10.83
CA ILE A 311 13.10 -22.74 -10.79
C ILE A 311 13.06 -21.51 -11.70
N ASP A 312 12.56 -21.64 -12.93
CA ASP A 312 12.42 -20.53 -13.88
C ASP A 312 11.47 -19.43 -13.39
N GLN A 313 10.38 -19.80 -12.69
CA GLN A 313 9.48 -18.82 -12.05
C GLN A 313 10.06 -18.11 -10.83
N LYS A 314 11.06 -18.69 -10.17
CA LYS A 314 11.73 -18.05 -9.02
C LYS A 314 12.96 -17.23 -9.42
N LEU A 315 13.53 -17.48 -10.59
CA LEU A 315 14.71 -16.79 -11.11
C LEU A 315 14.36 -15.67 -12.11
N SER A 316 13.11 -15.59 -12.57
CA SER A 316 12.54 -14.48 -13.34
C SER A 316 11.75 -13.51 -12.44
#